data_e8ca9338392288e690b9c7eba5c64a6e
#
_entry.id   e8ca9338392288e690b9c7eba5c64a6e
#
_cell.length_a   1.000
_cell.length_b   1.000
_cell.length_c   1.000
_cell.angle_alpha   90.00
_cell.angle_beta   90.00
_cell.angle_gamma   90.00
#
_symmetry.space_group_name_H-M   'P 1'
#
loop_
_entity.id
_entity.type
_entity.pdbx_description
1 polymer ?
#
loop_
_entity_poly.entity_id
_entity_poly.type
_entity_poly.pdbx_seq_one_letter_code
_entity_poly.pdbx_strand_id
1 'polypeptide(L)'
;MRHLKTFEFIEAVMRAGSIRRAAEDMNITASALNRRIQNFEAEFGWEIFERLPRGMRLNPAGELLMQHIRSQKNDLARVQSQAADLSGERRGHVSIACSQALLPYFLPRQIAVYRAAHPGVTFSVHVRDREQAERDLATFSSDLALVFEPVHLVEFDVICALPQPVNAVFSAGSPLAGKATLRLRDCLSQPVILPATPYGVRHLLEIGARKIGLNLSPMVETESFEMIRHYVAQENAVGFQIPIGLEKTMRDDIDFRPISDRDVPVGQLLLGQMKRRALPVASSRFADQLVTALSAAELTSVPTG
;
A
#
# COMPACT_ATOMS: atom_id res chain seq x y z
N MET A 1 9.27 -29.58 10.66
CA MET A 1 9.70 -28.43 11.50
C MET A 1 11.17 -28.02 11.34
N ARG A 2 12.07 -28.89 10.92
CA ARG A 2 13.51 -28.56 10.76
C ARG A 2 13.72 -27.50 9.66
N HIS A 3 12.99 -27.59 8.55
CA HIS A 3 13.08 -26.66 7.44
C HIS A 3 12.52 -25.26 7.78
N LEU A 4 11.48 -25.14 8.59
CA LEU A 4 10.92 -23.83 8.98
C LEU A 4 11.95 -22.94 9.67
N LYS A 5 12.78 -23.52 10.54
CA LYS A 5 13.86 -22.80 11.22
C LYS A 5 14.96 -22.34 10.26
N THR A 6 15.25 -23.14 9.23
CA THR A 6 16.20 -22.77 8.18
C THR A 6 15.66 -21.63 7.32
N PHE A 7 14.37 -21.62 7.04
CA PHE A 7 13.70 -20.52 6.32
C PHE A 7 13.78 -19.20 7.07
N GLU A 8 13.63 -19.20 8.41
CA GLU A 8 13.86 -18.01 9.23
C GLU A 8 15.30 -17.47 9.12
N PHE A 9 16.28 -18.35 9.04
CA PHE A 9 17.68 -17.97 8.85
C PHE A 9 17.93 -17.35 7.48
N ILE A 10 17.34 -17.90 6.42
CA ILE A 10 17.44 -17.36 5.05
C ILE A 10 16.81 -15.96 5.00
N GLU A 11 15.61 -15.78 5.57
CA GLU A 11 14.96 -14.47 5.68
C GLU A 11 15.80 -13.45 6.46
N ALA A 12 16.39 -13.86 7.59
CA ALA A 12 17.23 -12.98 8.40
C ALA A 12 18.46 -12.51 7.62
N VAL A 13 19.13 -13.39 6.88
CA VAL A 13 20.29 -13.05 6.06
C VAL A 13 19.89 -12.13 4.91
N MET A 14 18.78 -12.41 4.23
CA MET A 14 18.24 -11.55 3.17
C MET A 14 17.95 -10.13 3.69
N ARG A 15 17.28 -10.02 4.84
CA ARG A 15 16.92 -8.73 5.44
C ARG A 15 18.13 -7.93 5.92
N ALA A 16 19.09 -8.61 6.57
CA ALA A 16 20.28 -7.96 7.12
C ALA A 16 21.34 -7.65 6.04
N GLY A 17 21.28 -8.32 4.88
CA GLY A 17 22.28 -8.25 3.82
C GLY A 17 23.67 -8.77 4.25
N SER A 18 23.77 -9.45 5.39
CA SER A 18 25.02 -9.91 6.00
C SER A 18 24.77 -11.06 6.96
N ILE A 19 25.55 -12.15 6.82
CA ILE A 19 25.48 -13.29 7.76
C ILE A 19 25.82 -12.83 9.20
N ARG A 20 26.80 -11.94 9.37
CA ARG A 20 27.19 -11.46 10.69
C ARG A 20 26.05 -10.71 11.39
N ARG A 21 25.45 -9.74 10.72
CA ARG A 21 24.30 -8.98 11.28
C ARG A 21 23.11 -9.89 11.54
N ALA A 22 22.77 -10.76 10.61
CA ALA A 22 21.66 -11.71 10.80
C ALA A 22 21.91 -12.66 12.00
N ALA A 23 23.15 -13.10 12.21
CA ALA A 23 23.51 -13.94 13.34
C ALA A 23 23.40 -13.19 14.67
N GLU A 24 23.82 -11.92 14.72
CA GLU A 24 23.62 -11.02 15.87
C GLU A 24 22.13 -10.85 16.19
N ASP A 25 21.29 -10.55 15.20
CA ASP A 25 19.82 -10.41 15.35
C ASP A 25 19.16 -11.70 15.86
N MET A 26 19.69 -12.85 15.51
CA MET A 26 19.16 -14.17 15.88
C MET A 26 19.80 -14.80 17.11
N ASN A 27 20.72 -14.08 17.78
CA ASN A 27 21.47 -14.56 18.95
C ASN A 27 22.19 -15.89 18.72
N ILE A 28 22.84 -16.05 17.55
CA ILE A 28 23.67 -17.21 17.21
C ILE A 28 25.03 -16.74 16.66
N THR A 29 25.99 -17.68 16.55
CA THR A 29 27.28 -17.36 15.93
C THR A 29 27.19 -17.27 14.41
N ALA A 30 27.94 -16.38 13.79
CA ALA A 30 28.00 -16.24 12.33
C ALA A 30 28.47 -17.54 11.64
N SER A 31 29.36 -18.31 12.26
CA SER A 31 29.80 -19.61 11.76
C SER A 31 28.67 -20.64 11.76
N ALA A 32 27.86 -20.67 12.82
CA ALA A 32 26.71 -21.57 12.90
C ALA A 32 25.66 -21.24 11.85
N LEU A 33 25.35 -19.95 11.68
CA LEU A 33 24.41 -19.51 10.66
C LEU A 33 24.90 -19.83 9.25
N ASN A 34 26.17 -19.49 8.94
CA ASN A 34 26.77 -19.78 7.63
C ASN A 34 26.73 -21.29 7.32
N ARG A 35 27.09 -22.13 8.27
CA ARG A 35 27.04 -23.59 8.08
C ARG A 35 25.62 -24.10 7.81
N ARG A 36 24.61 -23.52 8.44
CA ARG A 36 23.21 -23.89 8.19
C ARG A 36 22.74 -23.51 6.80
N ILE A 37 23.13 -22.33 6.33
CA ILE A 37 22.85 -21.88 4.96
C ILE A 37 23.53 -22.80 3.95
N GLN A 38 24.83 -23.05 4.11
CA GLN A 38 25.59 -23.93 3.21
C GLN A 38 25.03 -25.37 3.17
N ASN A 39 24.66 -25.93 4.32
CA ASN A 39 24.04 -27.24 4.35
C ASN A 39 22.70 -27.26 3.61
N PHE A 40 21.91 -26.20 3.75
CA PHE A 40 20.64 -26.10 3.04
C PHE A 40 20.87 -25.95 1.52
N GLU A 41 21.82 -25.12 1.10
CA GLU A 41 22.20 -24.96 -0.33
C GLU A 41 22.67 -26.29 -0.92
N ALA A 42 23.43 -27.07 -0.17
CA ALA A 42 23.89 -28.40 -0.58
C ALA A 42 22.71 -29.40 -0.72
N GLU A 43 21.75 -29.39 0.22
CA GLU A 43 20.52 -30.21 0.13
C GLU A 43 19.58 -29.74 -1.00
N PHE A 44 19.48 -28.43 -1.19
CA PHE A 44 18.64 -27.80 -2.23
C PHE A 44 19.24 -27.96 -3.63
N GLY A 45 20.57 -28.15 -3.72
CA GLY A 45 21.29 -28.33 -4.97
C GLY A 45 21.68 -27.03 -5.68
N TRP A 46 21.38 -25.88 -5.10
CA TRP A 46 21.65 -24.57 -5.68
C TRP A 46 22.10 -23.59 -4.60
N GLU A 47 23.08 -22.74 -4.92
CA GLU A 47 23.37 -21.54 -4.13
C GLU A 47 22.18 -20.59 -4.22
N ILE A 48 21.82 -19.98 -3.10
CA ILE A 48 20.69 -19.04 -3.00
C ILE A 48 21.14 -17.61 -2.74
N PHE A 49 22.38 -17.43 -2.34
CA PHE A 49 22.99 -16.12 -2.12
C PHE A 49 24.17 -15.88 -3.05
N GLU A 50 24.29 -14.66 -3.54
CA GLU A 50 25.53 -14.16 -4.12
C GLU A 50 26.26 -13.24 -3.14
N ARG A 51 27.59 -13.39 -3.13
CA ARG A 51 28.47 -12.58 -2.28
C ARG A 51 28.91 -11.33 -3.04
N LEU A 52 28.66 -10.18 -2.45
CA LEU A 52 29.07 -8.88 -2.97
C LEU A 52 30.22 -8.33 -2.10
N PRO A 53 31.02 -7.35 -2.62
CA PRO A 53 32.08 -6.71 -1.83
C PRO A 53 31.60 -6.06 -0.53
N ARG A 54 30.30 -5.72 -0.47
CA ARG A 54 29.65 -5.08 0.69
C ARG A 54 28.46 -5.86 1.23
N GLY A 55 28.50 -7.17 1.23
CA GLY A 55 27.45 -7.98 1.82
C GLY A 55 26.97 -9.16 0.97
N MET A 56 25.72 -9.53 1.16
CA MET A 56 25.08 -10.66 0.47
C MET A 56 23.69 -10.23 -0.01
N ARG A 57 23.30 -10.74 -1.16
CA ARG A 57 21.91 -10.64 -1.64
C ARG A 57 21.43 -11.98 -2.19
N LEU A 58 20.13 -12.16 -2.33
CA LEU A 58 19.60 -13.33 -3.03
C LEU A 58 20.02 -13.30 -4.51
N ASN A 59 20.36 -14.45 -5.04
CA ASN A 59 20.46 -14.65 -6.49
C ASN A 59 19.08 -15.07 -7.06
N PRO A 60 18.88 -15.22 -8.37
CA PRO A 60 17.57 -15.60 -8.92
C PRO A 60 16.98 -16.90 -8.35
N ALA A 61 17.79 -17.90 -8.02
CA ALA A 61 17.33 -19.13 -7.36
C ALA A 61 16.85 -18.84 -5.92
N GLY A 62 17.58 -17.97 -5.22
CA GLY A 62 17.20 -17.50 -3.88
C GLY A 62 15.90 -16.70 -3.86
N GLU A 63 15.65 -15.87 -4.86
CA GLU A 63 14.38 -15.11 -5.01
C GLU A 63 13.20 -16.07 -5.22
N LEU A 64 13.34 -17.09 -6.08
CA LEU A 64 12.30 -18.11 -6.28
C LEU A 64 12.05 -18.91 -5.00
N LEU A 65 13.12 -19.31 -4.30
CA LEU A 65 13.00 -20.01 -3.03
C LEU A 65 12.33 -19.13 -1.98
N MET A 66 12.66 -17.84 -1.92
CA MET A 66 12.09 -16.91 -0.95
C MET A 66 10.59 -16.69 -1.18
N GLN A 67 10.15 -16.65 -2.42
CA GLN A 67 8.73 -16.63 -2.76
C GLN A 67 8.03 -17.90 -2.25
N HIS A 68 8.62 -19.07 -2.46
CA HIS A 68 8.10 -20.34 -1.94
C HIS A 68 8.05 -20.35 -0.40
N ILE A 69 9.11 -19.91 0.27
CA ILE A 69 9.16 -19.82 1.74
C ILE A 69 8.02 -18.98 2.28
N ARG A 70 7.78 -17.80 1.69
CA ARG A 70 6.70 -16.90 2.10
C ARG A 70 5.33 -17.53 1.87
N SER A 71 5.12 -18.20 0.73
CA SER A 71 3.89 -18.95 0.46
C SER A 71 3.63 -20.02 1.53
N GLN A 72 4.62 -20.83 1.86
CA GLN A 72 4.53 -21.90 2.88
C GLN A 72 4.21 -21.33 4.27
N LYS A 73 4.85 -20.22 4.66
CA LYS A 73 4.59 -19.55 5.94
C LYS A 73 3.15 -19.02 6.01
N ASN A 74 2.65 -18.46 4.90
CA ASN A 74 1.28 -17.96 4.82
C ASN A 74 0.25 -19.09 4.87
N ASP A 75 0.51 -20.22 4.20
CA ASP A 75 -0.35 -21.40 4.27
C ASP A 75 -0.41 -21.97 5.71
N LEU A 76 0.73 -22.02 6.39
CA LEU A 76 0.77 -22.44 7.79
C LEU A 76 -0.02 -21.46 8.69
N ALA A 77 0.18 -20.16 8.52
CA ALA A 77 -0.55 -19.13 9.27
C ALA A 77 -2.07 -19.23 9.04
N ARG A 78 -2.49 -19.53 7.79
CA ARG A 78 -3.91 -19.79 7.46
C ARG A 78 -4.46 -20.99 8.22
N VAL A 79 -3.75 -22.12 8.24
CA VAL A 79 -4.16 -23.32 8.99
C VAL A 79 -4.24 -23.01 10.49
N GLN A 80 -3.27 -22.29 11.04
CA GLN A 80 -3.27 -21.88 12.44
C GLN A 80 -4.46 -20.97 12.78
N SER A 81 -4.78 -20.02 11.89
CA SER A 81 -5.95 -19.14 12.05
C SER A 81 -7.26 -19.93 12.01
N GLN A 82 -7.38 -20.91 11.09
CA GLN A 82 -8.55 -21.78 11.03
C GLN A 82 -8.69 -22.65 12.28
N ALA A 83 -7.58 -23.19 12.79
CA ALA A 83 -7.58 -23.98 14.04
C ALA A 83 -7.96 -23.11 15.25
N ALA A 84 -7.47 -21.87 15.32
CA ALA A 84 -7.86 -20.92 16.37
C ALA A 84 -9.35 -20.53 16.31
N ASP A 85 -9.90 -20.35 15.12
CA ASP A 85 -11.34 -20.11 14.93
C ASP A 85 -12.21 -21.29 15.41
N LEU A 86 -11.78 -22.54 15.18
CA LEU A 86 -12.46 -23.74 15.68
C LEU A 86 -12.45 -23.82 17.21
N SER A 87 -11.42 -23.29 17.87
CA SER A 87 -11.34 -23.24 19.33
C SER A 87 -12.03 -22.00 19.94
N GLY A 88 -12.66 -21.15 19.14
CA GLY A 88 -13.31 -19.91 19.59
C GLY A 88 -12.33 -18.75 19.87
N GLU A 89 -11.04 -18.97 19.72
CA GLU A 89 -10.02 -17.93 19.83
C GLU A 89 -9.94 -17.10 18.53
N ARG A 90 -10.55 -15.91 18.55
CA ARG A 90 -10.49 -14.95 17.42
C ARG A 90 -9.14 -14.23 17.40
N ARG A 91 -8.08 -14.96 17.07
CA ARG A 91 -6.71 -14.46 16.92
C ARG A 91 -6.30 -14.50 15.46
N GLY A 92 -5.43 -13.59 15.06
CA GLY A 92 -4.88 -13.56 13.70
C GLY A 92 -4.04 -12.33 13.44
N HIS A 93 -3.51 -12.27 12.26
CA HIS A 93 -2.76 -11.12 11.77
C HIS A 93 -3.25 -10.75 10.38
N VAL A 94 -3.40 -9.44 10.12
CA VAL A 94 -3.75 -8.88 8.81
C VAL A 94 -2.61 -8.01 8.35
N SER A 95 -2.02 -8.33 7.21
CA SER A 95 -1.01 -7.50 6.55
C SER A 95 -1.61 -6.82 5.33
N ILE A 96 -1.57 -5.49 5.29
CA ILE A 96 -2.15 -4.71 4.19
C ILE A 96 -1.14 -3.71 3.63
N ALA A 97 -0.93 -3.76 2.31
CA ALA A 97 -0.26 -2.72 1.55
C ALA A 97 -1.28 -1.67 1.11
N CYS A 98 -1.02 -0.40 1.32
CA CYS A 98 -2.00 0.62 0.99
C CYS A 98 -1.38 1.92 0.47
N SER A 99 -2.16 2.64 -0.34
CA SER A 99 -1.85 4.01 -0.72
C SER A 99 -1.86 4.94 0.50
N GLN A 100 -0.93 5.87 0.54
CA GLN A 100 -0.83 6.88 1.60
C GLN A 100 -2.13 7.70 1.80
N ALA A 101 -2.94 7.85 0.76
CA ALA A 101 -4.21 8.56 0.82
C ALA A 101 -5.20 7.99 1.85
N LEU A 102 -5.07 6.71 2.18
CA LEU A 102 -5.98 6.00 3.08
C LEU A 102 -5.63 6.14 4.56
N LEU A 103 -4.42 6.60 4.87
CA LEU A 103 -3.89 6.63 6.23
C LEU A 103 -4.53 7.67 7.15
N PRO A 104 -4.91 8.88 6.67
CA PRO A 104 -5.42 9.89 7.59
C PRO A 104 -6.75 9.51 8.24
N TYR A 105 -7.66 8.85 7.50
CA TYR A 105 -9.04 8.66 7.96
C TYR A 105 -9.57 7.26 7.74
N PHE A 106 -9.58 6.77 6.51
CA PHE A 106 -10.31 5.56 6.13
C PHE A 106 -9.75 4.32 6.84
N LEU A 107 -8.49 4.00 6.63
CA LEU A 107 -7.91 2.74 7.14
C LEU A 107 -7.83 2.67 8.67
N PRO A 108 -7.43 3.74 9.39
CA PRO A 108 -7.44 3.73 10.85
C PRO A 108 -8.83 3.49 11.44
N ARG A 109 -9.86 4.09 10.85
CA ARG A 109 -11.26 3.89 11.27
C ARG A 109 -11.68 2.43 11.06
N GLN A 110 -11.36 1.84 9.90
CA GLN A 110 -11.70 0.45 9.62
C GLN A 110 -10.98 -0.53 10.54
N ILE A 111 -9.71 -0.29 10.84
CA ILE A 111 -8.94 -1.09 11.81
C ILE A 111 -9.54 -0.98 13.21
N ALA A 112 -9.91 0.22 13.64
CA ALA A 112 -10.53 0.42 14.96
C ALA A 112 -11.86 -0.33 15.09
N VAL A 113 -12.74 -0.23 14.10
CA VAL A 113 -14.03 -0.96 14.06
C VAL A 113 -13.79 -2.47 14.10
N TYR A 114 -12.86 -2.97 13.28
CA TYR A 114 -12.57 -4.41 13.24
C TYR A 114 -12.02 -4.93 14.56
N ARG A 115 -11.07 -4.20 15.17
CA ARG A 115 -10.47 -4.59 16.44
C ARG A 115 -11.42 -4.51 17.63
N ALA A 116 -12.42 -3.64 17.59
CA ALA A 116 -13.49 -3.62 18.61
C ALA A 116 -14.25 -4.94 18.66
N ALA A 117 -14.52 -5.58 17.51
CA ALA A 117 -15.17 -6.88 17.41
C ALA A 117 -14.19 -8.06 17.54
N HIS A 118 -12.90 -7.86 17.23
CA HIS A 118 -11.86 -8.88 17.19
C HIS A 118 -10.57 -8.42 17.89
N PRO A 119 -10.56 -8.27 19.24
CA PRO A 119 -9.45 -7.64 19.97
C PRO A 119 -8.13 -8.43 19.90
N GLY A 120 -8.19 -9.73 19.63
CA GLY A 120 -7.01 -10.59 19.45
C GLY A 120 -6.35 -10.51 18.06
N VAL A 121 -6.91 -9.72 17.13
CA VAL A 121 -6.32 -9.56 15.78
C VAL A 121 -5.35 -8.38 15.78
N THR A 122 -4.19 -8.61 15.19
CA THR A 122 -3.14 -7.60 14.97
C THR A 122 -3.04 -7.20 13.51
N PHE A 123 -2.47 -6.03 13.25
CA PHE A 123 -2.34 -5.47 11.91
C PHE A 123 -0.91 -5.02 11.63
N SER A 124 -0.48 -5.23 10.38
CA SER A 124 0.67 -4.54 9.78
C SER A 124 0.19 -3.73 8.57
N VAL A 125 0.47 -2.44 8.59
CA VAL A 125 0.10 -1.52 7.51
C VAL A 125 1.38 -1.04 6.82
N HIS A 126 1.48 -1.33 5.53
CA HIS A 126 2.62 -0.98 4.69
C HIS A 126 2.20 0.11 3.70
N VAL A 127 2.75 1.30 3.87
CA VAL A 127 2.57 2.36 2.87
C VAL A 127 3.38 2.02 1.64
N ARG A 128 2.71 1.93 0.50
CA ARG A 128 3.31 1.50 -0.75
C ARG A 128 2.86 2.39 -1.91
N ASP A 129 3.75 2.59 -2.86
CA ASP A 129 3.37 3.06 -4.18
C ASP A 129 2.63 1.94 -4.94
N ARG A 130 2.18 2.27 -6.14
CA ARG A 130 1.36 1.41 -7.00
C ARG A 130 2.03 0.07 -7.30
N GLU A 131 3.30 0.10 -7.67
CA GLU A 131 4.07 -1.07 -8.09
C GLU A 131 4.58 -1.89 -6.91
N GLN A 132 4.98 -1.24 -5.82
CA GLN A 132 5.42 -1.91 -4.61
C GLN A 132 4.28 -2.69 -3.94
N ALA A 133 3.06 -2.16 -3.96
CA ALA A 133 1.91 -2.86 -3.40
C ALA A 133 1.59 -4.15 -4.17
N GLU A 134 1.67 -4.12 -5.50
CA GLU A 134 1.53 -5.33 -6.32
C GLU A 134 2.65 -6.33 -6.03
N ARG A 135 3.89 -5.87 -5.87
CA ARG A 135 5.03 -6.72 -5.47
C ARG A 135 4.83 -7.34 -4.08
N ASP A 136 4.30 -6.57 -3.12
CA ASP A 136 4.05 -7.07 -1.77
C ASP A 136 3.00 -8.20 -1.78
N LEU A 137 1.97 -8.13 -2.64
CA LEU A 137 1.05 -9.24 -2.86
C LEU A 137 1.74 -10.44 -3.51
N ALA A 138 2.44 -10.23 -4.61
CA ALA A 138 3.11 -11.29 -5.37
C ALA A 138 4.19 -12.02 -4.55
N THR A 139 4.82 -11.31 -3.63
CA THR A 139 5.84 -11.87 -2.72
C THR A 139 5.27 -12.32 -1.37
N PHE A 140 3.94 -12.31 -1.19
CA PHE A 140 3.27 -12.65 0.06
C PHE A 140 3.71 -11.80 1.28
N SER A 141 4.21 -10.62 1.05
CA SER A 141 4.56 -9.67 2.10
C SER A 141 3.34 -8.94 2.66
N SER A 142 2.26 -8.91 1.90
CA SER A 142 0.94 -8.44 2.34
C SER A 142 -0.15 -9.42 1.92
N ASP A 143 -1.22 -9.49 2.71
CA ASP A 143 -2.41 -10.29 2.43
C ASP A 143 -3.35 -9.56 1.48
N LEU A 144 -3.51 -8.28 1.72
CA LEU A 144 -4.39 -7.37 0.99
C LEU A 144 -3.61 -6.18 0.44
N ALA A 145 -4.08 -5.65 -0.67
CA ALA A 145 -3.65 -4.34 -1.15
C ALA A 145 -4.85 -3.43 -1.39
N LEU A 146 -4.75 -2.19 -0.93
CA LEU A 146 -5.75 -1.15 -1.19
C LEU A 146 -5.03 0.02 -1.87
N VAL A 147 -5.06 0.05 -3.20
CA VAL A 147 -4.17 0.83 -4.05
C VAL A 147 -4.95 1.66 -5.06
N PHE A 148 -4.52 2.90 -5.24
CA PHE A 148 -5.06 3.78 -6.26
C PHE A 148 -4.27 3.66 -7.57
N GLU A 149 -4.94 3.36 -8.67
CA GLU A 149 -4.37 3.20 -10.02
C GLU A 149 -3.19 2.20 -10.08
N PRO A 150 -3.37 0.91 -9.77
CA PRO A 150 -2.32 -0.10 -9.88
C PRO A 150 -1.79 -0.23 -11.32
N VAL A 151 -0.57 -0.78 -11.48
CA VAL A 151 0.17 -0.69 -12.75
C VAL A 151 -0.08 -1.90 -13.66
N HIS A 152 0.04 -3.11 -13.13
CA HIS A 152 0.09 -4.32 -13.96
C HIS A 152 -1.10 -5.25 -13.77
N LEU A 153 -1.61 -5.40 -12.56
CA LEU A 153 -2.74 -6.29 -12.19
C LEU A 153 -2.53 -7.78 -12.59
N VAL A 154 -1.30 -8.20 -12.84
CA VAL A 154 -1.01 -9.55 -13.40
C VAL A 154 -1.36 -10.64 -12.38
N GLU A 155 -0.90 -10.48 -11.15
CA GLU A 155 -1.15 -11.42 -10.05
C GLU A 155 -2.15 -10.86 -9.01
N PHE A 156 -2.90 -9.84 -9.40
CA PHE A 156 -3.85 -9.11 -8.57
C PHE A 156 -5.27 -9.59 -8.88
N ASP A 157 -5.94 -10.12 -7.87
CA ASP A 157 -7.36 -10.49 -7.92
C ASP A 157 -8.18 -9.37 -7.26
N VAL A 158 -8.95 -8.65 -8.08
CA VAL A 158 -9.72 -7.49 -7.63
C VAL A 158 -10.94 -7.96 -6.84
N ILE A 159 -11.01 -7.59 -5.57
CA ILE A 159 -12.17 -7.85 -4.69
C ILE A 159 -13.20 -6.75 -4.83
N CYS A 160 -12.75 -5.48 -4.88
CA CYS A 160 -13.63 -4.32 -5.00
C CYS A 160 -12.90 -3.19 -5.73
N ALA A 161 -13.66 -2.41 -6.50
CA ALA A 161 -13.19 -1.21 -7.17
C ALA A 161 -14.06 -0.03 -6.77
N LEU A 162 -13.46 1.11 -6.47
CA LEU A 162 -14.14 2.35 -6.13
C LEU A 162 -13.62 3.49 -6.99
N PRO A 163 -14.48 4.12 -7.82
CA PRO A 163 -14.10 5.30 -8.58
C PRO A 163 -13.70 6.45 -7.65
N GLN A 164 -12.55 7.06 -7.91
CA GLN A 164 -12.04 8.20 -7.15
C GLN A 164 -11.57 9.28 -8.11
N PRO A 165 -12.33 10.39 -8.27
CA PRO A 165 -11.86 11.52 -9.04
C PRO A 165 -10.68 12.19 -8.34
N VAL A 166 -9.78 12.81 -9.11
CA VAL A 166 -8.76 13.67 -8.50
C VAL A 166 -9.40 14.99 -8.08
N ASN A 167 -9.20 15.35 -6.81
CA ASN A 167 -9.62 16.65 -6.28
C ASN A 167 -8.41 17.58 -6.18
N ALA A 168 -8.64 18.85 -6.53
CA ALA A 168 -7.75 19.92 -6.13
C ALA A 168 -7.99 20.27 -4.66
N VAL A 169 -6.92 20.51 -3.91
CA VAL A 169 -6.91 20.89 -2.49
C VAL A 169 -6.23 22.24 -2.39
N PHE A 170 -6.84 23.18 -1.71
CA PHE A 170 -6.39 24.58 -1.61
C PHE A 170 -6.88 25.22 -0.31
N SER A 171 -6.35 26.41 0.02
CA SER A 171 -6.81 27.14 1.21
C SER A 171 -8.28 27.55 1.08
N ALA A 172 -9.02 27.54 2.18
CA ALA A 172 -10.46 27.87 2.19
C ALA A 172 -10.77 29.27 1.64
N GLY A 173 -9.82 30.20 1.68
CA GLY A 173 -9.94 31.55 1.10
C GLY A 173 -9.61 31.64 -0.39
N SER A 174 -9.29 30.54 -1.06
CA SER A 174 -8.94 30.54 -2.48
C SER A 174 -10.14 30.89 -3.36
N PRO A 175 -9.94 31.67 -4.47
CA PRO A 175 -10.98 31.91 -5.47
C PRO A 175 -11.56 30.65 -6.09
N LEU A 176 -10.83 29.50 -6.01
CA LEU A 176 -11.28 28.22 -6.51
C LEU A 176 -12.46 27.64 -5.71
N ALA A 177 -12.65 28.05 -4.45
CA ALA A 177 -13.73 27.59 -3.59
C ALA A 177 -15.15 27.93 -4.14
N GLY A 178 -15.28 28.98 -4.93
CA GLY A 178 -16.54 29.40 -5.54
C GLY A 178 -17.06 28.51 -6.68
N LYS A 179 -16.28 27.50 -7.12
CA LYS A 179 -16.65 26.60 -8.21
C LYS A 179 -17.00 25.21 -7.65
N ALA A 180 -18.07 24.61 -8.16
CA ALA A 180 -18.42 23.23 -7.77
C ALA A 180 -17.46 22.18 -8.35
N THR A 181 -16.96 22.40 -9.57
CA THR A 181 -16.00 21.56 -10.29
C THR A 181 -14.94 22.45 -10.93
N LEU A 182 -13.71 22.03 -10.90
CA LEU A 182 -12.57 22.79 -11.43
C LEU A 182 -12.10 22.22 -12.78
N ARG A 183 -11.57 23.09 -13.62
CA ARG A 183 -10.78 22.66 -14.79
C ARG A 183 -9.32 22.56 -14.36
N LEU A 184 -8.60 21.59 -14.91
CA LEU A 184 -7.18 21.42 -14.59
C LEU A 184 -6.37 22.70 -14.85
N ARG A 185 -6.68 23.43 -15.93
CA ARG A 185 -6.03 24.71 -16.24
C ARG A 185 -6.22 25.78 -15.15
N ASP A 186 -7.38 25.79 -14.48
CA ASP A 186 -7.63 26.75 -13.38
C ASP A 186 -6.69 26.45 -12.20
N CYS A 187 -6.44 25.17 -11.94
CA CYS A 187 -5.51 24.74 -10.89
C CYS A 187 -4.05 25.06 -11.25
N LEU A 188 -3.66 24.77 -12.50
CA LEU A 188 -2.28 24.99 -12.98
C LEU A 188 -1.93 26.45 -13.25
N SER A 189 -2.90 27.36 -13.19
CA SER A 189 -2.65 28.82 -13.21
C SER A 189 -2.17 29.37 -11.85
N GLN A 190 -2.24 28.56 -10.80
CA GLN A 190 -1.74 28.86 -9.45
C GLN A 190 -0.42 28.11 -9.21
N PRO A 191 0.36 28.51 -8.20
CA PRO A 191 1.47 27.67 -7.72
C PRO A 191 0.96 26.29 -7.32
N VAL A 192 1.62 25.21 -7.79
CA VAL A 192 1.18 23.85 -7.51
C VAL A 192 2.21 23.06 -6.71
N ILE A 193 1.71 22.27 -5.77
CA ILE A 193 2.46 21.21 -5.11
C ILE A 193 1.92 19.84 -5.57
N LEU A 194 2.81 19.01 -6.08
CA LEU A 194 2.42 17.73 -6.70
C LEU A 194 2.92 16.54 -5.89
N PRO A 195 2.15 15.45 -5.88
CA PRO A 195 2.68 14.16 -5.48
C PRO A 195 3.84 13.76 -6.42
N ALA A 196 4.86 13.11 -5.86
CA ALA A 196 5.96 12.56 -6.66
C ALA A 196 5.48 11.40 -7.55
N THR A 197 6.27 11.04 -8.55
CA THR A 197 6.16 9.75 -9.23
C THR A 197 6.64 8.65 -8.28
N PRO A 198 6.05 7.45 -8.25
CA PRO A 198 5.06 6.89 -9.18
C PRO A 198 3.61 6.88 -8.67
N TYR A 199 3.19 7.83 -7.84
CA TYR A 199 1.84 7.84 -7.27
C TYR A 199 0.73 8.01 -8.32
N GLY A 200 -0.41 7.32 -8.13
CA GLY A 200 -1.52 7.31 -9.08
C GLY A 200 -2.13 8.67 -9.35
N VAL A 201 -2.23 9.55 -8.34
CA VAL A 201 -2.70 10.94 -8.51
C VAL A 201 -1.80 11.69 -9.49
N ARG A 202 -0.45 11.58 -9.35
CA ARG A 202 0.49 12.20 -10.28
C ARG A 202 0.31 11.66 -11.70
N HIS A 203 0.17 10.36 -11.84
CA HIS A 203 -0.05 9.71 -13.13
C HIS A 203 -1.28 10.25 -13.87
N LEU A 204 -2.42 10.36 -13.19
CA LEU A 204 -3.64 10.89 -13.80
C LEU A 204 -3.52 12.38 -14.16
N LEU A 205 -2.85 13.17 -13.33
CA LEU A 205 -2.57 14.58 -13.64
C LEU A 205 -1.70 14.73 -14.88
N GLU A 206 -0.69 13.87 -15.05
CA GLU A 206 0.17 13.86 -16.26
C GLU A 206 -0.60 13.48 -17.52
N ILE A 207 -1.53 12.52 -17.43
CA ILE A 207 -2.44 12.18 -18.53
C ILE A 207 -3.30 13.38 -18.87
N GLY A 208 -3.91 14.01 -17.86
CA GLY A 208 -4.78 15.17 -18.04
C GLY A 208 -4.03 16.37 -18.64
N ALA A 209 -2.87 16.70 -18.12
CA ALA A 209 -2.06 17.83 -18.60
C ALA A 209 -1.65 17.63 -20.05
N ARG A 210 -1.18 16.44 -20.43
CA ARG A 210 -0.85 16.10 -21.83
C ARG A 210 -2.05 16.24 -22.76
N LYS A 211 -3.23 15.79 -22.32
CA LYS A 211 -4.48 15.86 -23.09
C LYS A 211 -4.87 17.30 -23.46
N ILE A 212 -4.62 18.25 -22.56
CA ILE A 212 -4.97 19.67 -22.76
C ILE A 212 -3.78 20.54 -23.18
N GLY A 213 -2.63 19.93 -23.51
CA GLY A 213 -1.44 20.61 -24.00
C GLY A 213 -0.73 21.47 -22.94
N LEU A 214 -0.84 21.13 -21.64
CA LEU A 214 -0.18 21.81 -20.54
C LEU A 214 0.95 20.93 -19.95
N ASN A 215 1.93 21.60 -19.37
CA ASN A 215 3.01 20.96 -18.62
C ASN A 215 2.76 21.09 -17.12
N LEU A 216 3.11 20.07 -16.38
CA LEU A 216 3.13 20.11 -14.92
C LEU A 216 4.48 20.70 -14.46
N SER A 217 4.44 21.90 -13.89
CA SER A 217 5.64 22.57 -13.35
C SER A 217 5.42 22.85 -11.87
N PRO A 218 5.66 21.83 -11.00
CA PRO A 218 5.41 22.00 -9.57
C PRO A 218 6.44 22.95 -8.94
N MET A 219 5.99 23.78 -8.00
CA MET A 219 6.85 24.55 -7.12
C MET A 219 7.47 23.64 -6.05
N VAL A 220 6.71 22.63 -5.61
CA VAL A 220 7.16 21.59 -4.67
C VAL A 220 6.69 20.23 -5.19
N GLU A 221 7.55 19.23 -5.12
CA GLU A 221 7.22 17.83 -5.33
C GLU A 221 7.49 17.04 -4.05
N THR A 222 6.56 16.17 -3.65
CA THR A 222 6.68 15.44 -2.39
C THR A 222 6.02 14.06 -2.46
N GLU A 223 6.54 13.12 -1.70
CA GLU A 223 5.92 11.81 -1.48
C GLU A 223 4.82 11.85 -0.40
N SER A 224 4.67 12.96 0.34
CA SER A 224 3.77 13.08 1.47
C SER A 224 2.50 13.85 1.15
N PHE A 225 1.35 13.17 1.14
CA PHE A 225 0.05 13.83 1.03
C PHE A 225 -0.29 14.72 2.23
N GLU A 226 0.24 14.40 3.40
CA GLU A 226 0.08 15.25 4.59
C GLU A 226 0.86 16.56 4.43
N MET A 227 2.07 16.50 3.86
CA MET A 227 2.81 17.71 3.50
C MET A 227 2.04 18.58 2.50
N ILE A 228 1.40 17.99 1.48
CA ILE A 228 0.56 18.72 0.52
C ILE A 228 -0.53 19.50 1.27
N ARG A 229 -1.25 18.86 2.17
CA ARG A 229 -2.33 19.49 2.95
C ARG A 229 -1.85 20.64 3.82
N HIS A 230 -0.73 20.45 4.53
CA HIS A 230 -0.15 21.51 5.36
C HIS A 230 0.37 22.67 4.52
N TYR A 231 0.99 22.37 3.39
CA TYR A 231 1.57 23.40 2.52
C TYR A 231 0.50 24.30 1.92
N VAL A 232 -0.59 23.73 1.38
CA VAL A 232 -1.69 24.52 0.79
C VAL A 232 -2.46 25.36 1.81
N ALA A 233 -2.42 24.98 3.09
CA ALA A 233 -3.01 25.78 4.17
C ALA A 233 -2.19 27.04 4.50
N GLN A 234 -0.87 27.00 4.27
CA GLN A 234 0.07 28.09 4.59
C GLN A 234 0.36 28.99 3.39
N GLU A 235 0.38 28.39 2.22
CA GLU A 235 0.72 29.06 0.97
C GLU A 235 -0.51 29.09 0.06
N ASN A 236 -0.61 30.11 -0.79
CA ASN A 236 -1.68 30.18 -1.78
C ASN A 236 -1.36 29.27 -2.98
N ALA A 237 -1.30 27.96 -2.70
CA ALA A 237 -0.95 26.92 -3.64
C ALA A 237 -2.10 25.93 -3.81
N VAL A 238 -2.05 25.12 -4.87
CA VAL A 238 -2.99 24.04 -5.15
C VAL A 238 -2.26 22.70 -5.08
N GLY A 239 -2.76 21.80 -4.23
CA GLY A 239 -2.37 20.41 -4.17
C GLY A 239 -3.43 19.49 -4.78
N PHE A 240 -3.16 18.18 -4.80
CA PHE A 240 -4.09 17.21 -5.39
C PHE A 240 -4.15 15.93 -4.54
N GLN A 241 -5.37 15.41 -4.38
CA GLN A 241 -5.65 14.21 -3.59
C GLN A 241 -6.95 13.54 -4.08
N ILE A 242 -7.18 12.31 -3.71
CA ILE A 242 -8.45 11.60 -3.93
C ILE A 242 -9.40 11.78 -2.74
N PRO A 243 -10.73 11.75 -2.94
CA PRO A 243 -11.74 12.05 -1.92
C PRO A 243 -11.58 11.22 -0.64
N ILE A 244 -11.26 9.93 -0.73
CA ILE A 244 -11.13 9.05 0.44
C ILE A 244 -10.02 9.49 1.42
N GLY A 245 -9.07 10.31 0.96
CA GLY A 245 -8.03 10.93 1.76
C GLY A 245 -8.39 12.30 2.32
N LEU A 246 -9.62 12.79 2.08
CA LEU A 246 -10.08 14.13 2.41
C LEU A 246 -11.32 14.05 3.31
N GLU A 247 -11.28 14.68 4.46
CA GLU A 247 -12.46 14.91 5.32
C GLU A 247 -12.55 16.39 5.68
N LYS A 248 -13.76 16.97 5.56
CA LYS A 248 -14.00 18.40 5.88
C LYS A 248 -13.94 18.70 7.37
N THR A 249 -14.12 17.70 8.24
CA THR A 249 -14.36 17.88 9.67
C THR A 249 -13.13 18.21 10.50
N MET A 250 -11.91 18.16 9.93
CA MET A 250 -10.69 18.30 10.72
C MET A 250 -9.89 19.59 10.48
N ARG A 251 -10.18 20.37 9.43
CA ARG A 251 -9.48 21.63 9.16
C ARG A 251 -10.39 22.59 8.39
N ASP A 252 -10.75 23.69 9.03
CA ASP A 252 -11.49 24.79 8.40
C ASP A 252 -10.60 25.65 7.47
N ASP A 253 -9.28 25.41 7.46
CA ASP A 253 -8.30 26.20 6.71
C ASP A 253 -8.07 25.71 5.27
N ILE A 254 -8.59 24.54 4.90
CA ILE A 254 -8.50 23.98 3.53
C ILE A 254 -9.88 23.63 2.98
N ASP A 255 -10.01 23.72 1.67
CA ASP A 255 -11.18 23.24 0.92
C ASP A 255 -10.71 22.38 -0.26
N PHE A 256 -11.61 21.62 -0.87
CA PHE A 256 -11.30 20.78 -2.00
C PHE A 256 -12.47 20.68 -2.97
N ARG A 257 -12.18 20.55 -4.26
CA ARG A 257 -13.16 20.39 -5.33
C ARG A 257 -12.68 19.36 -6.35
N PRO A 258 -13.60 18.57 -6.92
CA PRO A 258 -13.25 17.65 -7.97
C PRO A 258 -12.77 18.39 -9.21
N ILE A 259 -11.77 17.80 -9.88
CA ILE A 259 -11.37 18.23 -11.22
C ILE A 259 -12.30 17.55 -12.23
N SER A 260 -12.70 18.28 -13.26
CA SER A 260 -13.55 17.74 -14.33
C SER A 260 -12.92 16.50 -14.97
N ASP A 261 -13.70 15.45 -15.14
CA ASP A 261 -13.37 14.20 -15.84
C ASP A 261 -13.01 14.40 -17.32
N ARG A 262 -13.47 15.54 -17.90
CA ARG A 262 -13.05 15.97 -19.24
C ARG A 262 -11.56 16.27 -19.32
N ASP A 263 -10.96 16.73 -18.22
CA ASP A 263 -9.55 17.08 -18.15
C ASP A 263 -8.71 15.96 -17.55
N VAL A 264 -9.13 15.40 -16.43
CA VAL A 264 -8.41 14.32 -15.71
C VAL A 264 -9.34 13.13 -15.58
N PRO A 265 -8.95 11.94 -16.05
CA PRO A 265 -9.80 10.76 -15.94
C PRO A 265 -10.06 10.40 -14.48
N VAL A 266 -11.23 9.82 -14.21
CA VAL A 266 -11.55 9.28 -12.89
C VAL A 266 -10.70 8.02 -12.66
N GLY A 267 -9.95 8.03 -11.58
CA GLY A 267 -9.12 6.89 -11.22
C GLY A 267 -9.87 5.82 -10.43
N GLN A 268 -9.25 4.67 -10.26
CA GLN A 268 -9.81 3.54 -9.54
C GLN A 268 -8.99 3.22 -8.29
N LEU A 269 -9.66 3.20 -7.15
CA LEU A 269 -9.12 2.63 -5.92
C LEU A 269 -9.52 1.15 -5.88
N LEU A 270 -8.56 0.26 -5.89
CA LEU A 270 -8.79 -1.18 -5.91
C LEU A 270 -8.39 -1.83 -4.59
N LEU A 271 -9.31 -2.58 -4.01
CA LEU A 271 -9.00 -3.57 -2.99
C LEU A 271 -8.77 -4.90 -3.69
N GLY A 272 -7.66 -5.56 -3.39
CA GLY A 272 -7.37 -6.86 -3.96
C GLY A 272 -6.45 -7.71 -3.11
N GLN A 273 -6.26 -8.92 -3.58
CA GLN A 273 -5.42 -9.95 -3.00
C GLN A 273 -4.55 -10.60 -4.07
N MET A 274 -3.62 -11.44 -3.67
CA MET A 274 -2.87 -12.29 -4.59
C MET A 274 -3.82 -13.27 -5.28
N LYS A 275 -3.73 -13.36 -6.61
CA LYS A 275 -4.52 -14.27 -7.43
C LYS A 275 -4.34 -15.73 -6.99
N ARG A 276 -5.43 -16.49 -6.99
CA ARG A 276 -5.46 -17.91 -6.59
C ARG A 276 -4.98 -18.19 -5.16
N ARG A 277 -4.92 -17.20 -4.29
CA ARG A 277 -4.57 -17.35 -2.89
C ARG A 277 -5.83 -17.36 -2.02
N ALA A 278 -5.93 -18.32 -1.13
CA ALA A 278 -6.90 -18.27 -0.03
C ALA A 278 -6.34 -17.42 1.12
N LEU A 279 -7.07 -16.38 1.49
CA LEU A 279 -6.68 -15.50 2.60
C LEU A 279 -6.76 -16.21 3.96
N PRO A 280 -5.94 -15.83 4.95
CA PRO A 280 -6.22 -16.12 6.35
C PRO A 280 -7.61 -15.61 6.75
N VAL A 281 -8.26 -16.25 7.72
CA VAL A 281 -9.65 -15.92 8.12
C VAL A 281 -9.78 -14.45 8.54
N ALA A 282 -8.83 -13.95 9.33
CA ALA A 282 -8.84 -12.55 9.76
C ALA A 282 -8.75 -11.58 8.57
N SER A 283 -7.88 -11.87 7.59
CA SER A 283 -7.70 -11.04 6.40
C SER A 283 -8.92 -11.09 5.47
N SER A 284 -9.55 -12.28 5.31
CA SER A 284 -10.78 -12.42 4.54
C SER A 284 -11.93 -11.62 5.15
N ARG A 285 -12.18 -11.76 6.45
CA ARG A 285 -13.23 -11.00 7.15
C ARG A 285 -12.98 -9.50 7.13
N PHE A 286 -11.71 -9.09 7.24
CA PHE A 286 -11.37 -7.68 7.13
C PHE A 286 -11.59 -7.16 5.71
N ALA A 287 -11.30 -7.95 4.68
CA ALA A 287 -11.62 -7.61 3.30
C ALA A 287 -13.12 -7.40 3.09
N ASP A 288 -13.98 -8.27 3.64
CA ASP A 288 -15.44 -8.13 3.58
C ASP A 288 -15.93 -6.83 4.25
N GLN A 289 -15.33 -6.47 5.41
CA GLN A 289 -15.61 -5.20 6.06
C GLN A 289 -15.19 -4.01 5.19
N LEU A 290 -13.99 -4.08 4.57
CA LEU A 290 -13.51 -3.02 3.67
C LEU A 290 -14.42 -2.86 2.45
N VAL A 291 -14.89 -3.95 1.85
CA VAL A 291 -15.86 -3.91 0.73
C VAL A 291 -17.11 -3.15 1.15
N THR A 292 -17.69 -3.50 2.31
CA THR A 292 -18.89 -2.83 2.84
C THR A 292 -18.65 -1.33 3.05
N ALA A 293 -17.49 -0.97 3.63
CA ALA A 293 -17.14 0.43 3.90
C ALA A 293 -16.87 1.23 2.62
N LEU A 294 -16.21 0.63 1.62
CA LEU A 294 -15.96 1.26 0.32
C LEU A 294 -17.26 1.49 -0.45
N SER A 295 -18.17 0.51 -0.46
CA SER A 295 -19.50 0.67 -1.09
C SER A 295 -20.32 1.78 -0.43
N ALA A 296 -20.26 1.93 0.89
CA ALA A 296 -20.91 3.03 1.59
C ALA A 296 -20.30 4.39 1.25
N ALA A 297 -18.97 4.47 1.05
CA ALA A 297 -18.27 5.68 0.63
C ALA A 297 -18.63 6.10 -0.80
N GLU A 298 -18.90 5.15 -1.70
CA GLU A 298 -19.36 5.43 -3.07
C GLU A 298 -20.69 6.17 -3.07
N LEU A 299 -21.64 5.72 -2.27
CA LEU A 299 -22.98 6.32 -2.16
C LEU A 299 -22.94 7.76 -1.63
N THR A 300 -21.94 8.11 -0.83
CA THR A 300 -21.78 9.47 -0.28
C THR A 300 -20.98 10.41 -1.20
N SER A 301 -20.26 9.89 -2.17
CA SER A 301 -19.41 10.67 -3.10
C SER A 301 -20.11 11.07 -4.40
N VAL A 302 -21.28 10.51 -4.71
CA VAL A 302 -22.10 10.91 -5.87
C VAL A 302 -22.83 12.21 -5.52
N PRO A 303 -22.55 13.36 -6.18
CA PRO A 303 -23.35 14.55 -5.99
C PRO A 303 -24.78 14.22 -6.46
N THR A 304 -25.75 14.28 -5.56
CA THR A 304 -27.16 14.39 -5.94
C THR A 304 -27.29 15.60 -6.86
N GLY A 305 -27.58 15.31 -8.14
CA GLY A 305 -27.67 16.24 -9.27
C GLY A 305 -28.63 17.40 -9.09
#